data_2f381829ee751c9df3a07a81b8bab9c7
#
_entry.id   2f381829ee751c9df3a07a81b8bab9c7
#
_cell.length_a   1.000
_cell.length_b   1.000
_cell.length_c   1.000
_cell.angle_alpha   90.00
_cell.angle_beta   90.00
_cell.angle_gamma   90.00
#
_symmetry.space_group_name_H-M   'P 1'
#
loop_
_entity.id
_entity.type
_entity.pdbx_description
1 polymer ?
#
loop_
_entity_poly.entity_id
_entity_poly.type
_entity_poly.pdbx_seq_one_letter_code
_entity_poly.pdbx_strand_id
1 'polypeptide(L)'
;MTTVFMIIGAAVLIFLAVLLIRAAMFTPKPERERSQETVELNEEKIVKDMQEMIRCKTISYNDDSLIDKREFLKFRELLPEMYPKIHETCERTFHGVNGILYCWRGKHEGDPIVLMSHYDVVPVEESQWEKPAFDGIVEDGVLWGRGTLDTKGTLCGIMEAAEKLISEGFVPEHDIYFAFSGQEEVNGESCPAIVDWFEEK
;
A
#
# COMPACT_ATOMS: atom_id res chain seq x y z
N MET A 1 5.50 23.14 -45.55
CA MET A 1 5.78 23.17 -44.10
C MET A 1 4.73 23.96 -43.31
N THR A 2 4.41 25.20 -43.67
CA THR A 2 3.42 26.06 -42.94
C THR A 2 2.05 25.43 -42.78
N THR A 3 1.50 24.77 -43.80
CA THR A 3 0.20 24.12 -43.77
C THR A 3 0.16 22.94 -42.79
N VAL A 4 1.24 22.18 -42.71
CA VAL A 4 1.34 21.05 -41.73
C VAL A 4 1.36 21.56 -40.30
N PHE A 5 2.10 22.62 -40.01
CA PHE A 5 2.11 23.24 -38.69
C PHE A 5 0.73 23.83 -38.30
N MET A 6 0.01 24.40 -39.26
CA MET A 6 -1.36 24.89 -39.01
C MET A 6 -2.32 23.76 -38.71
N ILE A 7 -2.24 22.62 -39.39
CA ILE A 7 -3.06 21.44 -39.14
C ILE A 7 -2.77 20.86 -37.74
N ILE A 8 -1.48 20.73 -37.42
CA ILE A 8 -1.07 20.25 -36.07
C ILE A 8 -1.57 21.21 -34.97
N GLY A 9 -1.38 22.53 -35.18
CA GLY A 9 -1.87 23.52 -34.22
C GLY A 9 -3.39 23.47 -34.03
N ALA A 10 -4.16 23.32 -35.09
CA ALA A 10 -5.60 23.17 -35.04
C ALA A 10 -6.01 21.87 -34.28
N ALA A 11 -5.34 20.75 -34.55
CA ALA A 11 -5.60 19.49 -33.87
C ALA A 11 -5.32 19.59 -32.36
N VAL A 12 -4.21 20.25 -31.99
CA VAL A 12 -3.89 20.49 -30.55
C VAL A 12 -4.95 21.37 -29.89
N LEU A 13 -5.39 22.42 -30.55
CA LEU A 13 -6.44 23.32 -30.01
C LEU A 13 -7.78 22.56 -29.83
N ILE A 14 -8.17 21.76 -30.80
CA ILE A 14 -9.38 20.92 -30.68
C ILE A 14 -9.23 19.93 -29.53
N PHE A 15 -8.10 19.28 -29.41
CA PHE A 15 -7.84 18.34 -28.30
C PHE A 15 -7.94 19.03 -26.93
N LEU A 16 -7.31 20.19 -26.78
CA LEU A 16 -7.40 20.98 -25.54
C LEU A 16 -8.83 21.44 -25.25
N ALA A 17 -9.57 21.88 -26.27
CA ALA A 17 -10.97 22.25 -26.11
C ALA A 17 -11.84 21.07 -25.63
N VAL A 18 -11.64 19.87 -26.20
CA VAL A 18 -12.34 18.65 -25.76
C VAL A 18 -11.99 18.31 -24.32
N LEU A 19 -10.72 18.40 -23.92
CA LEU A 19 -10.30 18.16 -22.53
C LEU A 19 -10.95 19.14 -21.56
N LEU A 20 -10.98 20.41 -21.89
CA LEU A 20 -11.58 21.45 -21.03
C LEU A 20 -13.09 21.28 -20.92
N ILE A 21 -13.79 20.96 -22.03
CA ILE A 21 -15.22 20.69 -22.01
C ILE A 21 -15.53 19.46 -21.14
N ARG A 22 -14.78 18.37 -21.32
CA ARG A 22 -14.95 17.16 -20.50
C ARG A 22 -14.65 17.41 -19.03
N ALA A 23 -13.65 18.21 -18.71
CA ALA A 23 -13.35 18.60 -17.33
C ALA A 23 -14.46 19.45 -16.72
N ALA A 24 -14.99 20.43 -17.47
CA ALA A 24 -16.10 21.28 -17.02
C ALA A 24 -17.43 20.49 -16.84
N MET A 25 -17.62 19.47 -17.65
CA MET A 25 -18.81 18.59 -17.56
C MET A 25 -18.61 17.43 -16.56
N PHE A 26 -17.42 17.27 -16.00
CA PHE A 26 -17.15 16.21 -15.02
C PHE A 26 -17.92 16.49 -13.73
N THR A 27 -18.91 15.68 -13.46
CA THR A 27 -19.60 15.66 -12.17
C THR A 27 -19.13 14.41 -11.41
N PRO A 28 -18.45 14.57 -10.28
CA PRO A 28 -18.08 13.44 -9.42
C PRO A 28 -19.33 12.66 -9.06
N LYS A 29 -19.22 11.33 -9.00
CA LYS A 29 -20.31 10.53 -8.44
C LYS A 29 -20.54 11.01 -7.01
N PRO A 30 -21.83 11.14 -6.58
CA PRO A 30 -22.11 11.48 -5.19
C PRO A 30 -21.39 10.46 -4.28
N GLU A 31 -20.74 10.95 -3.24
CA GLU A 31 -20.19 10.06 -2.22
C GLU A 31 -21.31 9.13 -1.74
N ARG A 32 -21.01 7.84 -1.65
CA ARG A 32 -21.92 6.93 -0.98
C ARG A 32 -22.08 7.42 0.45
N GLU A 33 -23.30 7.44 0.96
CA GLU A 33 -23.51 7.69 2.38
C GLU A 33 -22.60 6.75 3.15
N ARG A 34 -21.70 7.32 3.93
CA ARG A 34 -20.81 6.54 4.80
C ARG A 34 -21.70 5.86 5.84
N SER A 35 -21.46 4.58 6.09
CA SER A 35 -22.08 3.92 7.24
C SER A 35 -21.81 4.79 8.46
N GLN A 36 -22.86 5.04 9.25
CA GLN A 36 -22.75 5.76 10.52
C GLN A 36 -22.32 4.80 11.66
N GLU A 37 -22.03 3.55 11.31
CA GLU A 37 -21.50 2.61 12.28
C GLU A 37 -20.11 3.06 12.73
N THR A 38 -19.98 3.35 14.00
CA THR A 38 -18.70 3.61 14.62
C THR A 38 -18.02 2.29 14.91
N VAL A 39 -16.87 2.08 14.29
CA VAL A 39 -16.01 0.93 14.59
C VAL A 39 -15.09 1.32 15.73
N GLU A 40 -15.15 0.61 16.84
CA GLU A 40 -14.19 0.79 17.95
C GLU A 40 -12.83 0.25 17.51
N LEU A 41 -11.83 1.12 17.52
CA LEU A 41 -10.46 0.81 17.18
C LEU A 41 -9.55 1.05 18.40
N ASN A 42 -8.52 0.23 18.54
CA ASN A 42 -7.46 0.48 19.52
C ASN A 42 -6.43 1.45 18.90
N GLU A 43 -6.74 2.74 18.97
CA GLU A 43 -5.92 3.80 18.35
C GLU A 43 -4.48 3.77 18.89
N GLU A 44 -4.26 3.51 20.17
CA GLU A 44 -2.91 3.46 20.77
C GLU A 44 -2.08 2.33 20.14
N LYS A 45 -2.68 1.15 19.96
CA LYS A 45 -2.03 0.02 19.30
C LYS A 45 -1.69 0.37 17.85
N ILE A 46 -2.66 0.89 17.09
CA ILE A 46 -2.49 1.25 15.68
C ILE A 46 -1.33 2.23 15.50
N VAL A 47 -1.29 3.29 16.32
CA VAL A 47 -0.23 4.29 16.28
C VAL A 47 1.12 3.64 16.61
N LYS A 48 1.19 2.79 17.64
CA LYS A 48 2.42 2.08 18.02
C LYS A 48 2.92 1.16 16.90
N ASP A 49 2.02 0.38 16.32
CA ASP A 49 2.36 -0.55 15.23
C ASP A 49 2.87 0.22 14.01
N MET A 50 2.22 1.32 13.66
CA MET A 50 2.67 2.19 12.60
C MET A 50 4.04 2.80 12.88
N GLN A 51 4.33 3.21 14.12
CA GLN A 51 5.65 3.70 14.53
C GLN A 51 6.73 2.63 14.32
N GLU A 52 6.47 1.39 14.73
CA GLU A 52 7.42 0.28 14.53
C GLU A 52 7.65 -0.02 13.05
N MET A 53 6.59 0.04 12.22
CA MET A 53 6.72 -0.09 10.77
C MET A 53 7.61 1.01 10.16
N ILE A 54 7.47 2.26 10.62
CA ILE A 54 8.31 3.39 10.16
C ILE A 54 9.77 3.19 10.56
N ARG A 55 10.04 2.63 11.74
CA ARG A 55 11.39 2.34 12.24
C ARG A 55 12.11 1.22 11.47
N CYS A 56 11.40 0.49 10.62
CA CYS A 56 12.02 -0.40 9.64
C CYS A 56 12.43 0.39 8.40
N LYS A 57 13.72 0.60 8.21
CA LYS A 57 14.28 1.39 7.09
C LYS A 57 14.32 0.56 5.80
N THR A 58 13.14 0.18 5.32
CA THR A 58 12.98 -0.65 4.12
C THR A 58 13.20 0.17 2.84
N ILE A 59 14.39 0.80 2.73
CA ILE A 59 14.74 1.66 1.59
C ILE A 59 15.10 0.78 0.40
N SER A 60 14.41 0.98 -0.71
CA SER A 60 14.73 0.34 -1.99
C SER A 60 15.60 1.25 -2.86
N TYR A 61 16.45 0.61 -3.65
CA TYR A 61 17.36 1.24 -4.59
C TYR A 61 17.38 0.45 -5.90
N ASN A 62 17.63 1.13 -7.03
CA ASN A 62 17.87 0.45 -8.31
C ASN A 62 19.16 -0.40 -8.29
N ASP A 63 20.09 -0.08 -7.40
CA ASP A 63 21.31 -0.86 -7.15
C ASP A 63 21.08 -1.72 -5.89
N ASP A 64 20.86 -3.01 -6.09
CA ASP A 64 20.61 -3.97 -5.03
C ASP A 64 21.72 -4.03 -3.97
N SER A 65 22.95 -3.63 -4.32
CA SER A 65 24.08 -3.60 -3.37
C SER A 65 23.91 -2.57 -2.26
N LEU A 66 23.05 -1.58 -2.45
CA LEU A 66 22.74 -0.52 -1.48
C LEU A 66 21.58 -0.91 -0.54
N ILE A 67 20.86 -1.99 -0.83
CA ILE A 67 19.70 -2.41 -0.04
C ILE A 67 20.15 -3.09 1.26
N ASP A 68 19.73 -2.56 2.40
CA ASP A 68 19.89 -3.27 3.68
C ASP A 68 18.82 -4.34 3.87
N LYS A 69 19.14 -5.57 3.45
CA LYS A 69 18.22 -6.72 3.53
C LYS A 69 17.75 -7.04 4.96
N ARG A 70 18.50 -6.60 6.00
CA ARG A 70 18.12 -6.82 7.41
C ARG A 70 16.89 -6.01 7.79
N GLU A 71 16.73 -4.81 7.24
CA GLU A 71 15.56 -3.97 7.49
C GLU A 71 14.29 -4.57 6.89
N PHE A 72 14.40 -5.20 5.70
CA PHE A 72 13.28 -5.94 5.10
C PHE A 72 12.93 -7.21 5.89
N LEU A 73 13.94 -7.94 6.38
CA LEU A 73 13.71 -9.10 7.24
C LEU A 73 13.05 -8.67 8.56
N LYS A 74 13.59 -7.63 9.21
CA LYS A 74 13.01 -7.04 10.43
C LYS A 74 11.53 -6.71 10.24
N PHE A 75 11.17 -6.05 9.13
CA PHE A 75 9.77 -5.73 8.83
C PHE A 75 8.90 -6.99 8.72
N ARG A 76 9.38 -8.03 8.04
CA ARG A 76 8.65 -9.31 7.89
C ARG A 76 8.46 -10.05 9.21
N GLU A 77 9.44 -9.97 10.10
CA GLU A 77 9.38 -10.60 11.43
C GLU A 77 8.48 -9.82 12.40
N LEU A 78 8.34 -8.52 12.20
CA LEU A 78 7.48 -7.66 12.99
C LEU A 78 5.98 -7.97 12.78
N LEU A 79 5.58 -8.33 11.53
CA LEU A 79 4.17 -8.55 11.19
C LEU A 79 3.49 -9.66 12.04
N PRO A 80 4.10 -10.84 12.30
CA PRO A 80 3.51 -11.85 13.19
C PRO A 80 3.31 -11.39 14.62
N GLU A 81 4.19 -10.53 15.13
CA GLU A 81 4.10 -10.00 16.48
C GLU A 81 2.95 -9.00 16.63
N MET A 82 2.74 -8.18 15.58
CA MET A 82 1.67 -7.18 15.55
C MET A 82 0.29 -7.78 15.27
N TYR A 83 0.24 -8.80 14.39
CA TYR A 83 -0.98 -9.36 13.81
C TYR A 83 -1.07 -10.88 13.98
N PRO A 84 -1.11 -11.39 15.23
CA PRO A 84 -1.10 -12.83 15.49
C PRO A 84 -2.31 -13.56 14.91
N LYS A 85 -3.51 -12.95 14.90
CA LYS A 85 -4.70 -13.61 14.37
C LYS A 85 -4.65 -13.79 12.85
N ILE A 86 -4.09 -12.81 12.13
CA ILE A 86 -3.81 -12.96 10.70
C ILE A 86 -2.86 -14.15 10.47
N HIS A 87 -1.80 -14.25 11.28
CA HIS A 87 -0.81 -15.32 11.13
C HIS A 87 -1.30 -16.71 11.56
N GLU A 88 -2.29 -16.77 12.45
CA GLU A 88 -2.98 -18.02 12.83
C GLU A 88 -3.97 -18.47 11.74
N THR A 89 -4.55 -17.52 10.98
CA THR A 89 -5.71 -17.76 10.11
C THR A 89 -5.34 -17.77 8.63
N CYS A 90 -4.45 -16.87 8.20
CA CYS A 90 -4.11 -16.66 6.80
C CYS A 90 -2.85 -17.45 6.42
N GLU A 91 -2.85 -18.00 5.21
CA GLU A 91 -1.64 -18.54 4.60
C GLU A 91 -0.73 -17.39 4.15
N ARG A 92 0.54 -17.40 4.56
CA ARG A 92 1.52 -16.41 4.12
C ARG A 92 2.57 -17.03 3.22
N THR A 93 2.78 -16.44 2.05
CA THR A 93 3.81 -16.82 1.08
C THR A 93 4.68 -15.62 0.69
N PHE A 94 5.84 -15.90 0.12
CA PHE A 94 6.79 -14.88 -0.31
C PHE A 94 7.07 -15.05 -1.80
N HIS A 95 7.07 -13.93 -2.53
CA HIS A 95 7.21 -13.91 -3.98
C HIS A 95 8.30 -12.91 -4.41
N GLY A 96 9.13 -13.29 -5.38
CA GLY A 96 10.28 -12.50 -5.77
C GLY A 96 11.20 -12.22 -4.58
N VAL A 97 11.89 -11.09 -4.61
CA VAL A 97 12.87 -10.74 -3.57
C VAL A 97 12.19 -10.32 -2.25
N ASN A 98 11.18 -9.49 -2.31
CA ASN A 98 10.56 -8.88 -1.14
C ASN A 98 9.02 -8.83 -1.21
N GLY A 99 8.36 -9.64 -2.04
CA GLY A 99 6.90 -9.71 -2.09
C GLY A 99 6.35 -10.55 -0.93
N ILE A 100 5.30 -10.08 -0.28
CA ILE A 100 4.56 -10.79 0.77
C ILE A 100 3.11 -10.94 0.29
N LEU A 101 2.60 -12.15 0.33
CA LEU A 101 1.21 -12.43 -0.01
C LEU A 101 0.56 -13.22 1.13
N TYR A 102 -0.54 -12.69 1.64
CA TYR A 102 -1.44 -13.40 2.55
C TYR A 102 -2.70 -13.82 1.80
N CYS A 103 -3.19 -15.01 2.12
CA CYS A 103 -4.48 -15.52 1.66
C CYS A 103 -5.39 -15.77 2.86
N TRP A 104 -6.44 -15.00 2.98
CA TRP A 104 -7.52 -15.22 3.93
C TRP A 104 -8.65 -15.97 3.23
N ARG A 105 -8.81 -17.25 3.54
CA ARG A 105 -9.77 -18.13 2.88
C ARG A 105 -11.21 -17.72 3.18
N GLY A 106 -12.01 -17.65 2.12
CA GLY A 106 -13.44 -17.46 2.19
C GLY A 106 -14.24 -18.74 2.41
N LYS A 107 -15.55 -18.59 2.62
CA LYS A 107 -16.50 -19.70 2.78
C LYS A 107 -16.77 -20.45 1.47
N HIS A 108 -16.66 -19.75 0.36
CA HIS A 108 -17.03 -20.24 -0.97
C HIS A 108 -15.97 -19.90 -2.00
N GLU A 109 -15.85 -20.77 -3.01
CA GLU A 109 -15.10 -20.45 -4.22
C GLU A 109 -15.78 -19.27 -4.97
N GLY A 110 -14.99 -18.42 -5.60
CA GLY A 110 -15.47 -17.27 -6.37
C GLY A 110 -14.35 -16.29 -6.66
N ASP A 111 -14.69 -15.16 -7.26
CA ASP A 111 -13.71 -14.12 -7.58
C ASP A 111 -13.13 -13.52 -6.31
N PRO A 112 -11.81 -13.59 -6.10
CA PRO A 112 -11.18 -13.06 -4.91
C PRO A 112 -11.09 -11.53 -4.93
N ILE A 113 -10.89 -10.96 -3.76
CA ILE A 113 -10.50 -9.55 -3.60
C ILE A 113 -9.01 -9.48 -3.31
N VAL A 114 -8.30 -8.58 -3.97
CA VAL A 114 -6.88 -8.30 -3.69
C VAL A 114 -6.75 -6.89 -3.12
N LEU A 115 -6.26 -6.79 -1.89
CA LEU A 115 -5.90 -5.53 -1.24
C LEU A 115 -4.38 -5.36 -1.35
N MET A 116 -3.95 -4.25 -1.92
CA MET A 116 -2.55 -4.03 -2.28
C MET A 116 -1.95 -2.86 -1.52
N SER A 117 -0.67 -2.98 -1.20
CA SER A 117 0.15 -1.91 -0.68
C SER A 117 1.63 -2.24 -0.93
N HIS A 118 2.53 -1.32 -0.60
CA HIS A 118 3.95 -1.60 -0.52
C HIS A 118 4.53 -1.14 0.82
N TYR A 119 5.68 -1.70 1.18
CA TYR A 119 6.33 -1.41 2.44
C TYR A 119 7.78 -0.91 2.29
N ASP A 120 8.30 -0.93 1.06
CA ASP A 120 9.52 -0.23 0.75
C ASP A 120 9.28 1.28 0.66
N VAL A 121 10.36 2.03 0.70
CA VAL A 121 10.34 3.49 0.70
C VAL A 121 11.55 4.03 -0.06
N VAL A 122 11.42 5.24 -0.62
CA VAL A 122 12.55 5.95 -1.22
C VAL A 122 13.54 6.44 -0.18
N PRO A 123 14.82 6.66 -0.55
CA PRO A 123 15.82 7.29 0.31
C PRO A 123 15.38 8.66 0.84
N VAL A 124 16.00 9.09 1.91
CA VAL A 124 15.80 10.41 2.50
C VAL A 124 17.13 11.18 2.58
N GLU A 125 17.03 12.48 2.48
CA GLU A 125 18.09 13.40 2.87
C GLU A 125 17.70 14.00 4.22
N GLU A 126 18.23 13.41 5.32
CA GLU A 126 17.85 13.75 6.70
C GLU A 126 17.97 15.24 7.02
N SER A 127 18.89 15.94 6.36
CA SER A 127 19.07 17.38 6.55
C SER A 127 17.89 18.23 6.07
N GLN A 128 17.00 17.68 5.26
CA GLN A 128 15.80 18.34 4.73
C GLN A 128 14.54 18.01 5.53
N TRP A 129 14.65 17.15 6.55
CA TRP A 129 13.53 16.76 7.39
C TRP A 129 13.49 17.59 8.68
N GLU A 130 12.31 18.03 9.07
CA GLU A 130 12.10 18.72 10.36
C GLU A 130 12.26 17.79 11.56
N LYS A 131 11.94 16.52 11.37
CA LYS A 131 12.05 15.43 12.35
C LYS A 131 12.76 14.24 11.72
N PRO A 132 13.49 13.41 12.51
CA PRO A 132 14.14 12.21 11.98
C PRO A 132 13.15 11.35 11.19
N ALA A 133 13.50 11.03 9.94
CA ALA A 133 12.57 10.44 8.97
C ALA A 133 12.10 9.03 9.34
N PHE A 134 12.83 8.31 10.19
CA PHE A 134 12.53 6.93 10.55
C PHE A 134 12.26 6.70 12.04
N ASP A 135 12.05 7.75 12.83
CA ASP A 135 11.80 7.59 14.27
C ASP A 135 10.31 7.37 14.59
N GLY A 136 9.41 7.68 13.65
CA GLY A 136 7.98 7.53 13.86
C GLY A 136 7.47 8.44 14.99
N ILE A 137 7.85 9.71 14.97
CA ILE A 137 7.49 10.67 16.01
C ILE A 137 6.01 11.03 15.91
N VAL A 138 5.32 11.00 17.04
CA VAL A 138 3.94 11.50 17.17
C VAL A 138 3.98 12.84 17.90
N GLU A 139 3.49 13.89 17.24
CA GLU A 139 3.40 15.24 17.81
C GLU A 139 2.15 15.92 17.29
N ASP A 140 1.40 16.54 18.18
CA ASP A 140 0.16 17.28 17.89
C ASP A 140 -0.87 16.44 17.08
N GLY A 141 -0.96 15.15 17.34
CA GLY A 141 -1.86 14.22 16.64
C GLY A 141 -1.40 13.81 15.24
N VAL A 142 -0.17 14.14 14.85
CA VAL A 142 0.44 13.79 13.57
C VAL A 142 1.57 12.79 13.78
N LEU A 143 1.55 11.68 13.03
CA LEU A 143 2.65 10.74 12.95
C LEU A 143 3.59 11.14 11.82
N TRP A 144 4.83 11.49 12.17
CA TRP A 144 5.89 11.90 11.25
C TRP A 144 6.77 10.71 10.87
N GLY A 145 7.02 10.54 9.58
CA GLY A 145 7.99 9.56 9.13
C GLY A 145 7.91 9.25 7.63
N ARG A 146 9.02 8.77 7.05
CA ARG A 146 9.09 8.27 5.68
C ARG A 146 8.25 6.99 5.57
N GLY A 147 7.32 6.98 4.61
CA GLY A 147 6.43 5.84 4.37
C GLY A 147 5.12 5.90 5.15
N THR A 148 4.84 6.95 5.96
CA THR A 148 3.54 7.10 6.65
C THR A 148 2.38 7.20 5.67
N LEU A 149 2.52 7.97 4.60
CA LEU A 149 1.51 8.14 3.56
C LEU A 149 1.73 7.19 2.38
N ASP A 150 2.98 7.00 1.99
CA ASP A 150 3.39 6.20 0.84
C ASP A 150 4.31 5.05 1.27
N THR A 151 3.79 3.84 1.55
CA THR A 151 2.35 3.59 1.80
C THR A 151 2.17 2.57 2.93
N LYS A 152 3.09 2.56 3.92
CA LYS A 152 2.96 1.72 5.13
C LYS A 152 1.66 1.99 5.89
N GLY A 153 1.11 3.23 5.77
CA GLY A 153 -0.19 3.56 6.34
C GLY A 153 -1.33 2.73 5.75
N THR A 154 -1.34 2.52 4.44
CA THR A 154 -2.32 1.65 3.77
C THR A 154 -2.15 0.20 4.22
N LEU A 155 -0.89 -0.30 4.28
CA LEU A 155 -0.60 -1.64 4.78
C LEU A 155 -1.08 -1.82 6.23
N CYS A 156 -0.76 -0.88 7.10
CA CYS A 156 -1.22 -0.88 8.49
C CYS A 156 -2.75 -0.94 8.56
N GLY A 157 -3.46 -0.10 7.78
CA GLY A 157 -4.92 -0.09 7.76
C GLY A 157 -5.53 -1.42 7.30
N ILE A 158 -4.95 -2.07 6.28
CA ILE A 158 -5.38 -3.39 5.81
C ILE A 158 -5.21 -4.43 6.93
N MET A 159 -4.03 -4.48 7.54
CA MET A 159 -3.69 -5.47 8.56
C MET A 159 -4.50 -5.26 9.84
N GLU A 160 -4.67 -4.03 10.32
CA GLU A 160 -5.49 -3.73 11.50
C GLU A 160 -6.96 -4.11 11.29
N ALA A 161 -7.52 -3.80 10.11
CA ALA A 161 -8.89 -4.17 9.78
C ALA A 161 -9.07 -5.69 9.74
N ALA A 162 -8.15 -6.40 9.11
CA ALA A 162 -8.19 -7.86 9.01
C ALA A 162 -8.02 -8.52 10.39
N GLU A 163 -7.03 -8.08 11.19
CA GLU A 163 -6.79 -8.59 12.55
C GLU A 163 -8.03 -8.47 13.43
N LYS A 164 -8.69 -7.29 13.39
CA LYS A 164 -9.93 -7.05 14.12
C LYS A 164 -11.04 -7.96 13.64
N LEU A 165 -11.32 -8.01 12.36
CA LEU A 165 -12.40 -8.83 11.79
C LEU A 165 -12.20 -10.31 12.09
N ILE A 166 -10.96 -10.83 11.98
CA ILE A 166 -10.63 -12.21 12.34
C ILE A 166 -10.85 -12.45 13.83
N SER A 167 -10.44 -11.51 14.69
CA SER A 167 -10.63 -11.62 16.14
C SER A 167 -12.11 -11.66 16.56
N GLU A 168 -12.98 -11.06 15.75
CA GLU A 168 -14.43 -11.07 15.91
C GLU A 168 -15.11 -12.31 15.28
N GLY A 169 -14.32 -13.20 14.69
CA GLY A 169 -14.81 -14.43 14.05
C GLY A 169 -15.41 -14.24 12.66
N PHE A 170 -15.14 -13.09 12.02
CA PHE A 170 -15.58 -12.87 10.66
C PHE A 170 -14.83 -13.80 9.69
N VAL A 171 -15.57 -14.39 8.74
CA VAL A 171 -15.03 -15.17 7.64
C VAL A 171 -15.59 -14.57 6.33
N PRO A 172 -14.75 -14.16 5.37
CA PRO A 172 -15.21 -13.55 4.12
C PRO A 172 -16.00 -14.56 3.27
N GLU A 173 -16.82 -14.08 2.36
CA GLU A 173 -17.57 -14.94 1.44
C GLU A 173 -16.64 -15.61 0.42
N HIS A 174 -15.70 -14.86 -0.13
CA HIS A 174 -14.66 -15.33 -1.06
C HIS A 174 -13.28 -14.99 -0.53
N ASP A 175 -12.25 -15.60 -1.10
CA ASP A 175 -10.86 -15.37 -0.67
C ASP A 175 -10.49 -13.88 -0.74
N ILE A 176 -9.78 -13.41 0.29
CA ILE A 176 -9.16 -12.07 0.30
C ILE A 176 -7.65 -12.25 0.33
N TYR A 177 -6.97 -11.61 -0.60
CA TYR A 177 -5.52 -11.56 -0.64
C TYR A 177 -5.01 -10.20 -0.20
N PHE A 178 -3.95 -10.21 0.64
CA PHE A 178 -3.18 -9.00 0.96
C PHE A 178 -1.84 -9.12 0.25
N ALA A 179 -1.62 -8.29 -0.75
CA ALA A 179 -0.43 -8.30 -1.60
C ALA A 179 0.46 -7.10 -1.28
N PHE A 180 1.61 -7.35 -0.68
CA PHE A 180 2.53 -6.29 -0.27
C PHE A 180 3.85 -6.39 -1.02
N SER A 181 4.12 -5.39 -1.86
CA SER A 181 5.40 -5.25 -2.56
C SER A 181 6.46 -4.65 -1.63
N GLY A 182 7.69 -5.09 -1.77
CA GLY A 182 8.85 -4.50 -1.10
C GLY A 182 9.86 -3.90 -2.08
N GLN A 183 9.45 -3.63 -3.32
CA GLN A 183 10.26 -3.01 -4.37
C GLN A 183 9.37 -2.18 -5.33
N GLU A 184 8.32 -1.54 -4.83
CA GLU A 184 7.42 -0.73 -5.64
C GLU A 184 8.13 0.51 -6.17
N GLU A 185 8.85 1.21 -5.31
CA GLU A 185 9.53 2.49 -5.56
C GLU A 185 10.63 2.40 -6.63
N VAL A 186 11.04 1.19 -7.00
CA VAL A 186 12.09 0.93 -7.99
C VAL A 186 11.63 0.03 -9.15
N ASN A 187 10.31 -0.21 -9.28
CA ASN A 187 9.75 -1.16 -10.26
C ASN A 187 10.43 -2.54 -10.24
N GLY A 188 10.72 -3.06 -9.03
CA GLY A 188 11.41 -4.32 -8.86
C GLY A 188 10.52 -5.54 -9.04
N GLU A 189 11.07 -6.72 -8.75
CA GLU A 189 10.47 -8.02 -9.10
C GLU A 189 9.31 -8.46 -8.19
N SER A 190 9.12 -7.84 -7.02
CA SER A 190 8.17 -8.35 -6.03
C SER A 190 6.71 -8.28 -6.49
N CYS A 191 6.29 -7.19 -7.14
CA CYS A 191 4.95 -7.06 -7.66
C CYS A 191 4.69 -7.98 -8.88
N PRO A 192 5.55 -7.98 -9.93
CA PRO A 192 5.45 -8.97 -11.02
C PRO A 192 5.37 -10.41 -10.53
N ALA A 193 6.22 -10.82 -9.59
CA ALA A 193 6.21 -12.19 -9.07
C ALA A 193 4.90 -12.58 -8.35
N ILE A 194 4.22 -11.62 -7.71
CA ILE A 194 2.89 -11.85 -7.14
C ILE A 194 1.86 -12.00 -8.27
N VAL A 195 1.93 -11.18 -9.32
CA VAL A 195 1.03 -11.27 -10.48
C VAL A 195 1.20 -12.61 -11.19
N ASP A 196 2.44 -13.00 -11.50
CA ASP A 196 2.74 -14.28 -12.14
C ASP A 196 2.15 -15.46 -11.34
N TRP A 197 2.25 -15.40 -10.01
CA TRP A 197 1.65 -16.42 -9.15
C TRP A 197 0.11 -16.48 -9.29
N PHE A 198 -0.58 -15.35 -9.46
CA PHE A 198 -2.02 -15.33 -9.71
C PHE A 198 -2.38 -15.87 -11.10
N GLU A 199 -1.53 -15.64 -12.10
CA GLU A 199 -1.75 -16.15 -13.48
C GLU A 199 -1.57 -17.67 -13.58
N GLU A 200 -0.77 -18.27 -12.68
CA GLU A 200 -0.54 -19.71 -12.63
C GLU A 200 -1.65 -20.51 -11.90
N LYS A 201 -2.61 -19.80 -11.24
CA LYS A 201 -3.71 -20.42 -10.49
C LYS A 201 -5.03 -20.41 -11.23
#